data_d4f04d981866433874773303215ca7e0
#
_entry.id   d4f04d981866433874773303215ca7e0
#
_cell.length_a   1.000
_cell.length_b   1.000
_cell.length_c   1.000
_cell.angle_alpha   90.00
_cell.angle_beta   90.00
_cell.angle_gamma   90.00
#
_symmetry.space_group_name_H-M   'P 1'
#
loop_
_entity.id
_entity.type
_entity.pdbx_description
1 polymer ?
#
loop_
_entity_poly.entity_id
_entity_poly.type
_entity_poly.pdbx_seq_one_letter_code
_entity_poly.pdbx_strand_id
1 'polypeptide(L)'
;VVPDSKKSLTEGAIEPWSKSTTLYYAQTLASLSRHYKFSLDEKWKKLPKEIKDIILYGSNEDEIKFTYDDGYEKYSTKKTFEGVINNLERRYLETESEWKREEISQYQSESDCEKCKGMRLKDEALCVKIDNLNISEVSTKSISDAKKWFSELNNILEEKEKKIAQHILKEINERLDFLLNVG
;
A
#
# COMPACT_ATOMS: atom_id res chain seq x y z
N VAL A 1 4.56 9.42 1.00
CA VAL A 1 5.96 9.81 0.74
C VAL A 1 6.07 11.30 0.42
N VAL A 2 5.15 11.85 -0.38
CA VAL A 2 5.09 13.29 -0.71
C VAL A 2 3.73 13.85 -0.28
N PRO A 3 3.58 14.28 0.97
CA PRO A 3 2.28 14.73 1.48
C PRO A 3 1.88 16.12 0.96
N ASP A 4 2.85 16.98 0.66
CA ASP A 4 2.61 18.32 0.16
C ASP A 4 3.33 18.57 -1.17
N SER A 5 2.57 18.51 -2.27
CA SER A 5 3.09 18.77 -3.61
C SER A 5 3.45 20.23 -3.92
N LYS A 6 3.13 21.15 -2.99
CA LYS A 6 3.51 22.57 -3.10
C LYS A 6 4.93 22.83 -2.63
N LYS A 7 5.55 21.92 -1.89
CA LYS A 7 6.95 21.98 -1.49
C LYS A 7 7.88 21.61 -2.63
N SER A 8 9.09 22.15 -2.61
CA SER A 8 10.21 21.72 -3.45
C SER A 8 11.04 20.64 -2.73
N LEU A 9 11.98 20.02 -3.46
CA LEU A 9 12.88 19.04 -2.85
C LEU A 9 13.77 19.66 -1.76
N THR A 10 14.19 20.90 -1.93
CA THR A 10 14.92 21.67 -0.92
C THR A 10 14.07 22.03 0.29
N GLU A 11 12.77 22.22 0.12
CA GLU A 11 11.80 22.46 1.20
C GLU A 11 11.33 21.16 1.88
N GLY A 12 11.87 20.00 1.49
CA GLY A 12 11.53 18.71 2.06
C GLY A 12 10.23 18.10 1.52
N ALA A 13 9.98 18.18 0.23
CA ALA A 13 8.82 17.52 -0.40
C ALA A 13 8.80 16.01 -0.16
N ILE A 14 9.98 15.36 -0.08
CA ILE A 14 10.12 13.95 0.28
C ILE A 14 10.22 13.85 1.80
N GLU A 15 9.10 13.63 2.46
CA GLU A 15 9.02 13.64 3.92
C GLU A 15 9.95 12.64 4.62
N PRO A 16 10.09 11.38 4.17
CA PRO A 16 10.98 10.40 4.80
C PRO A 16 12.45 10.86 4.85
N TRP A 17 12.88 11.68 3.91
CA TRP A 17 14.25 12.15 3.79
C TRP A 17 14.45 13.55 4.39
N SER A 18 13.39 14.34 4.52
CA SER A 18 13.44 15.71 5.06
C SER A 18 13.82 15.76 6.53
N LYS A 19 13.48 14.68 7.28
CA LYS A 19 13.79 14.57 8.71
C LYS A 19 15.20 14.04 9.01
N SER A 20 15.93 13.63 7.96
CA SER A 20 17.28 13.07 8.14
C SER A 20 18.28 14.19 8.46
N THR A 21 19.07 13.98 9.52
CA THR A 21 20.18 14.87 9.89
C THR A 21 21.42 14.70 9.03
N THR A 22 21.45 13.65 8.18
CA THR A 22 22.59 13.36 7.32
C THR A 22 22.51 14.11 6.00
N LEU A 23 23.65 14.61 5.52
CA LEU A 23 23.75 15.25 4.20
C LEU A 23 23.57 14.28 3.03
N TYR A 24 23.54 12.97 3.29
CA TYR A 24 23.50 11.93 2.28
C TYR A 24 22.35 12.09 1.29
N TYR A 25 21.11 12.27 1.79
CA TYR A 25 19.94 12.39 0.92
C TYR A 25 19.94 13.70 0.12
N ALA A 26 20.37 14.81 0.74
CA ALA A 26 20.49 16.07 0.03
C ALA A 26 21.52 15.99 -1.11
N GLN A 27 22.66 15.36 -0.89
CA GLN A 27 23.70 15.14 -1.89
C GLN A 27 23.26 14.16 -2.98
N THR A 28 22.47 13.15 -2.62
CA THR A 28 21.85 12.23 -3.57
C THR A 28 20.91 12.98 -4.51
N LEU A 29 19.98 13.78 -3.99
CA LEU A 29 19.08 14.61 -4.79
C LEU A 29 19.83 15.63 -5.65
N ALA A 30 20.90 16.24 -5.14
CA ALA A 30 21.75 17.14 -5.91
C ALA A 30 22.47 16.44 -7.08
N SER A 31 22.84 15.17 -6.90
CA SER A 31 23.45 14.38 -7.97
C SER A 31 22.43 14.00 -9.05
N LEU A 32 21.19 13.65 -8.65
CA LEU A 32 20.07 13.42 -9.56
C LEU A 32 19.73 14.67 -10.36
N SER A 33 19.60 15.83 -9.67
CA SER A 33 19.32 17.11 -10.28
C SER A 33 20.33 17.48 -11.37
N ARG A 34 21.64 17.25 -11.09
CA ARG A 34 22.70 17.51 -12.09
C ARG A 34 22.64 16.59 -13.28
N HIS A 35 22.34 15.30 -13.06
CA HIS A 35 22.27 14.29 -14.11
C HIS A 35 21.08 14.53 -15.05
N TYR A 36 19.89 14.69 -14.48
CA TYR A 36 18.65 14.87 -15.22
C TYR A 36 18.26 16.31 -15.52
N LYS A 37 19.11 17.28 -15.11
CA LYS A 37 18.97 18.73 -15.41
C LYS A 37 17.63 19.33 -14.95
N PHE A 38 17.20 19.04 -13.76
CA PHE A 38 16.04 19.68 -13.11
C PHE A 38 16.47 20.49 -11.89
N SER A 39 15.63 21.48 -11.49
CA SER A 39 15.90 22.30 -10.30
C SER A 39 15.34 21.63 -9.04
N LEU A 40 16.14 21.61 -7.97
CA LEU A 40 15.71 21.17 -6.64
C LEU A 40 14.71 22.14 -5.99
N ASP A 41 14.70 23.40 -6.40
CA ASP A 41 13.81 24.45 -5.88
C ASP A 41 12.47 24.48 -6.61
N GLU A 42 12.33 23.71 -7.71
CA GLU A 42 11.05 23.57 -8.41
C GLU A 42 10.05 22.82 -7.53
N LYS A 43 8.82 23.34 -7.46
CA LYS A 43 7.74 22.72 -6.68
C LYS A 43 7.43 21.33 -7.23
N TRP A 44 7.27 20.35 -6.32
CA TRP A 44 7.02 18.95 -6.72
C TRP A 44 5.93 18.81 -7.79
N LYS A 45 4.79 19.53 -7.62
CA LYS A 45 3.69 19.49 -8.60
C LYS A 45 4.09 19.88 -10.01
N LYS A 46 5.11 20.73 -10.19
CA LYS A 46 5.58 21.24 -11.47
C LYS A 46 6.66 20.37 -12.12
N LEU A 47 7.33 19.53 -11.34
CA LEU A 47 8.32 18.60 -11.90
C LEU A 47 7.67 17.70 -12.95
N PRO A 48 8.38 17.39 -14.06
CA PRO A 48 7.94 16.41 -15.06
C PRO A 48 7.64 15.05 -14.42
N LYS A 49 6.67 14.32 -15.00
CA LYS A 49 6.29 13.00 -14.49
C LYS A 49 7.49 12.04 -14.47
N GLU A 50 8.31 12.04 -15.50
CA GLU A 50 9.50 11.19 -15.63
C GLU A 50 10.48 11.42 -14.48
N ILE A 51 10.72 12.69 -14.09
CA ILE A 51 11.59 13.04 -12.96
C ILE A 51 11.00 12.57 -11.63
N LYS A 52 9.68 12.72 -11.45
CA LYS A 52 8.98 12.19 -10.27
C LYS A 52 9.10 10.67 -10.16
N ASP A 53 8.90 9.98 -11.28
CA ASP A 53 8.98 8.52 -11.34
C ASP A 53 10.41 8.04 -11.04
N ILE A 54 11.43 8.70 -11.57
CA ILE A 54 12.83 8.41 -11.25
C ILE A 54 13.10 8.62 -9.76
N ILE A 55 12.67 9.73 -9.18
CA ILE A 55 12.89 10.02 -7.76
C ILE A 55 12.19 8.98 -6.88
N LEU A 56 10.96 8.58 -7.22
CA LEU A 56 10.18 7.65 -6.42
C LEU A 56 10.61 6.20 -6.59
N TYR A 57 10.80 5.75 -7.84
CA TYR A 57 10.96 4.33 -8.18
C TYR A 57 12.36 3.96 -8.66
N GLY A 58 13.24 4.95 -8.93
CA GLY A 58 14.62 4.70 -9.33
C GLY A 58 14.92 4.96 -10.79
N SER A 59 16.21 4.87 -11.13
CA SER A 59 16.74 5.15 -12.48
C SER A 59 16.80 3.93 -13.40
N ASN A 60 16.22 2.78 -12.99
CA ASN A 60 16.34 1.51 -13.70
C ASN A 60 17.82 1.16 -13.99
N GLU A 61 18.19 1.05 -15.27
CA GLU A 61 19.55 0.73 -15.71
C GLU A 61 20.46 1.97 -15.86
N ASP A 62 19.90 3.19 -15.73
CA ASP A 62 20.69 4.41 -15.91
C ASP A 62 21.60 4.65 -14.71
N GLU A 63 22.91 4.62 -14.96
CA GLU A 63 23.94 4.83 -13.96
C GLU A 63 24.26 6.31 -13.76
N ILE A 64 24.10 6.79 -12.56
CA ILE A 64 24.27 8.17 -12.17
C ILE A 64 25.56 8.34 -11.38
N LYS A 65 26.32 9.40 -11.66
CA LYS A 65 27.49 9.76 -10.87
C LYS A 65 27.05 10.49 -9.61
N PHE A 66 27.06 9.78 -8.48
CA PHE A 66 26.85 10.38 -7.17
C PHE A 66 28.17 10.92 -6.61
N THR A 67 28.08 12.07 -5.97
CA THR A 67 29.20 12.72 -5.28
C THR A 67 28.79 13.01 -3.86
N TYR A 68 29.53 12.46 -2.92
CA TYR A 68 29.32 12.64 -1.48
C TYR A 68 30.51 13.34 -0.87
N ASP A 69 30.24 14.24 0.07
CA ASP A 69 31.22 15.01 0.81
C ASP A 69 30.79 14.97 2.28
N ASP A 70 31.59 14.36 3.12
CA ASP A 70 31.35 14.23 4.57
C ASP A 70 32.05 15.33 5.39
N GLY A 71 32.69 16.29 4.70
CA GLY A 71 33.47 17.39 5.31
C GLY A 71 34.95 17.05 5.51
N TYR A 72 35.36 15.79 5.35
CA TYR A 72 36.75 15.32 5.42
C TYR A 72 37.23 14.80 4.07
N GLU A 73 36.42 13.97 3.45
CA GLU A 73 36.72 13.35 2.16
C GLU A 73 35.58 13.54 1.17
N LYS A 74 35.95 13.72 -0.09
CA LYS A 74 35.01 13.78 -1.20
C LYS A 74 35.21 12.59 -2.10
N TYR A 75 34.18 11.75 -2.24
CA TYR A 75 34.23 10.60 -3.12
C TYR A 75 33.08 10.59 -4.11
N SER A 76 33.30 9.94 -5.23
CA SER A 76 32.30 9.79 -6.26
C SER A 76 32.15 8.31 -6.61
N THR A 77 30.92 7.89 -6.80
CA THR A 77 30.59 6.54 -7.27
C THR A 77 29.59 6.60 -8.41
N LYS A 78 29.68 5.67 -9.33
CA LYS A 78 28.73 5.54 -10.44
C LYS A 78 27.86 4.30 -10.18
N LYS A 79 26.58 4.48 -10.04
CA LYS A 79 25.62 3.42 -9.76
C LYS A 79 24.21 3.83 -10.17
N THR A 80 23.31 2.86 -10.31
CA THR A 80 21.88 3.11 -10.47
C THR A 80 21.30 3.72 -9.18
N PHE A 81 20.23 4.47 -9.34
CA PHE A 81 19.48 5.03 -8.21
C PHE A 81 18.30 4.10 -7.88
N GLU A 82 18.23 3.68 -6.63
CA GLU A 82 17.20 2.75 -6.14
C GLU A 82 15.79 3.34 -6.15
N GLY A 83 15.65 4.66 -5.94
CA GLY A 83 14.36 5.30 -5.70
C GLY A 83 13.97 5.35 -4.23
N VAL A 84 13.15 6.35 -3.89
CA VAL A 84 12.73 6.58 -2.47
C VAL A 84 11.85 5.44 -1.97
N ILE A 85 10.89 4.97 -2.77
CA ILE A 85 9.94 3.93 -2.38
C ILE A 85 10.66 2.61 -2.20
N ASN A 86 11.44 2.18 -3.19
CA ASN A 86 12.20 0.93 -3.11
C ASN A 86 13.21 0.94 -1.94
N ASN A 87 13.84 2.10 -1.66
CA ASN A 87 14.71 2.27 -0.49
C ASN A 87 13.96 2.07 0.83
N LEU A 88 12.75 2.64 0.96
CA LEU A 88 11.92 2.46 2.15
C LEU A 88 11.45 1.01 2.31
N GLU A 89 11.02 0.38 1.23
CA GLU A 89 10.60 -1.03 1.24
C GLU A 89 11.74 -1.96 1.65
N ARG A 90 12.92 -1.80 1.04
CA ARG A 90 14.09 -2.58 1.43
C ARG A 90 14.44 -2.37 2.90
N ARG A 91 14.50 -1.13 3.37
CA ARG A 91 14.80 -0.81 4.78
C ARG A 91 13.74 -1.37 5.74
N TYR A 92 12.48 -1.39 5.36
CA TYR A 92 11.40 -1.98 6.14
C TYR A 92 11.59 -3.50 6.31
N LEU A 93 12.02 -4.19 5.25
CA LEU A 93 12.26 -5.63 5.26
C LEU A 93 13.57 -6.01 6.00
N GLU A 94 14.63 -5.23 5.82
CA GLU A 94 15.96 -5.52 6.37
C GLU A 94 16.14 -5.09 7.84
N THR A 95 15.30 -4.17 8.35
CA THR A 95 15.49 -3.68 9.72
C THR A 95 15.05 -4.69 10.77
N GLU A 96 15.91 -4.93 11.75
CA GLU A 96 15.60 -5.69 12.96
C GLU A 96 14.94 -4.84 14.06
N SER A 97 15.00 -3.51 13.94
CA SER A 97 14.46 -2.58 14.92
C SER A 97 12.96 -2.35 14.68
N GLU A 98 12.11 -2.75 15.64
CA GLU A 98 10.67 -2.52 15.60
C GLU A 98 10.33 -1.03 15.49
N TRP A 99 11.04 -0.18 16.22
CA TRP A 99 10.86 1.28 16.15
C TRP A 99 11.10 1.85 14.74
N LYS A 100 12.18 1.41 14.06
CA LYS A 100 12.46 1.83 12.68
C LYS A 100 11.42 1.30 11.71
N ARG A 101 10.91 0.10 11.95
CA ARG A 101 9.84 -0.48 11.11
C ARG A 101 8.56 0.30 11.28
N GLU A 102 8.19 0.69 12.49
CA GLU A 102 7.04 1.53 12.78
C GLU A 102 7.19 2.93 12.15
N GLU A 103 8.37 3.54 12.25
CA GLU A 103 8.67 4.83 11.60
C GLU A 103 8.47 4.76 10.08
N ILE A 104 8.87 3.68 9.41
CA ILE A 104 8.70 3.52 7.96
C ILE A 104 7.23 3.19 7.63
N SER A 105 6.54 2.41 8.46
CA SER A 105 5.16 1.99 8.21
C SER A 105 4.18 3.16 8.08
N GLN A 106 4.46 4.31 8.73
CA GLN A 106 3.62 5.52 8.58
C GLN A 106 3.59 6.07 7.13
N TYR A 107 4.52 5.65 6.27
CA TYR A 107 4.54 6.02 4.84
C TYR A 107 3.86 5.00 3.94
N GLN A 108 3.37 3.89 4.51
CA GLN A 108 2.57 2.90 3.82
C GLN A 108 1.10 3.28 3.90
N SER A 109 0.34 2.92 2.89
CA SER A 109 -1.11 3.02 2.89
C SER A 109 -1.69 1.63 2.64
N GLU A 110 -2.79 1.32 3.30
CA GLU A 110 -3.57 0.14 2.95
C GLU A 110 -4.22 0.37 1.59
N SER A 111 -4.00 -0.56 0.69
CA SER A 111 -4.66 -0.59 -0.61
C SER A 111 -5.16 -1.99 -0.89
N ASP A 112 -6.26 -2.08 -1.61
CA ASP A 112 -6.77 -3.37 -2.05
C ASP A 112 -5.75 -4.06 -2.97
N CYS A 113 -5.61 -5.35 -2.78
CA CYS A 113 -4.78 -6.18 -3.66
C CYS A 113 -5.30 -6.09 -5.10
N GLU A 114 -4.44 -5.71 -6.05
CA GLU A 114 -4.81 -5.55 -7.47
C GLU A 114 -5.39 -6.84 -8.06
N LYS A 115 -4.94 -8.00 -7.61
CA LYS A 115 -5.38 -9.31 -8.09
C LYS A 115 -6.75 -9.69 -7.57
N CYS A 116 -6.98 -9.59 -6.25
CA CYS A 116 -8.25 -10.00 -5.65
C CYS A 116 -9.20 -8.83 -5.33
N LYS A 117 -8.77 -7.58 -5.54
CA LYS A 117 -9.57 -6.36 -5.33
C LYS A 117 -10.28 -6.32 -3.96
N GLY A 118 -9.55 -6.73 -2.92
CA GLY A 118 -10.09 -6.79 -1.55
C GLY A 118 -10.86 -8.07 -1.21
N MET A 119 -11.21 -8.91 -2.18
CA MET A 119 -12.01 -10.13 -1.94
C MET A 119 -11.28 -11.24 -1.19
N ARG A 120 -9.93 -11.21 -1.12
CA ARG A 120 -9.05 -12.16 -0.39
C ARG A 120 -9.18 -13.63 -0.81
N LEU A 121 -9.86 -13.91 -1.91
CA LEU A 121 -10.12 -15.24 -2.45
C LEU A 121 -9.66 -15.34 -3.90
N LYS A 122 -9.44 -16.56 -4.36
CA LYS A 122 -9.18 -16.87 -5.76
C LYS A 122 -10.48 -16.84 -6.56
N ASP A 123 -10.37 -16.60 -7.87
CA ASP A 123 -11.54 -16.54 -8.77
C ASP A 123 -12.35 -17.84 -8.77
N GLU A 124 -11.67 -19.01 -8.65
CA GLU A 124 -12.34 -20.32 -8.60
C GLU A 124 -13.24 -20.44 -7.36
N ALA A 125 -12.85 -19.88 -6.22
CA ALA A 125 -13.67 -19.87 -5.01
C ALA A 125 -14.86 -18.92 -5.13
N LEU A 126 -14.73 -17.84 -5.89
CA LEU A 126 -15.79 -16.88 -6.14
C LEU A 126 -16.83 -17.34 -7.17
N CYS A 127 -16.52 -18.42 -7.91
CA CYS A 127 -17.49 -19.06 -8.81
C CYS A 127 -18.61 -19.78 -8.06
N VAL A 128 -18.39 -20.18 -6.80
CA VAL A 128 -19.42 -20.81 -5.96
C VAL A 128 -20.40 -19.74 -5.49
N LYS A 129 -21.66 -19.87 -5.86
CA LYS A 129 -22.72 -18.91 -5.53
C LYS A 129 -23.91 -19.60 -4.90
N ILE A 130 -24.52 -18.93 -3.93
CA ILE A 130 -25.81 -19.29 -3.35
C ILE A 130 -26.71 -18.06 -3.56
N ASP A 131 -27.87 -18.24 -4.15
CA ASP A 131 -28.77 -17.14 -4.51
C ASP A 131 -28.06 -16.01 -5.29
N ASN A 132 -27.26 -16.40 -6.30
CA ASN A 132 -26.45 -15.52 -7.15
C ASN A 132 -25.33 -14.72 -6.42
N LEU A 133 -25.13 -14.87 -5.13
CA LEU A 133 -24.09 -14.22 -4.35
C LEU A 133 -22.97 -15.20 -4.02
N ASN A 134 -21.72 -14.73 -4.17
CA ASN A 134 -20.54 -15.45 -3.69
C ASN A 134 -20.23 -15.07 -2.23
N ILE A 135 -19.31 -15.80 -1.60
CA ILE A 135 -18.96 -15.59 -0.19
C ILE A 135 -18.41 -14.20 0.10
N SER A 136 -17.68 -13.58 -0.83
CA SER A 136 -17.16 -12.22 -0.65
C SER A 136 -18.28 -11.20 -0.62
N GLU A 137 -19.24 -11.30 -1.56
CA GLU A 137 -20.41 -10.41 -1.63
C GLU A 137 -21.29 -10.54 -0.38
N VAL A 138 -21.44 -11.75 0.15
CA VAL A 138 -22.17 -11.97 1.41
C VAL A 138 -21.41 -11.37 2.60
N SER A 139 -20.09 -11.52 2.64
CA SER A 139 -19.25 -11.02 3.74
C SER A 139 -19.14 -9.48 3.80
N THR A 140 -19.44 -8.78 2.71
CA THR A 140 -19.46 -7.30 2.68
C THR A 140 -20.80 -6.71 3.15
N LYS A 141 -21.83 -7.53 3.35
CA LYS A 141 -23.13 -7.05 3.86
C LYS A 141 -23.02 -6.56 5.30
N SER A 142 -23.89 -5.63 5.66
CA SER A 142 -24.10 -5.30 7.07
C SER A 142 -24.62 -6.53 7.84
N ILE A 143 -24.44 -6.56 9.16
CA ILE A 143 -24.93 -7.68 10.00
C ILE A 143 -26.44 -7.87 9.82
N SER A 144 -27.20 -6.78 9.75
CA SER A 144 -28.65 -6.81 9.53
C SER A 144 -29.03 -7.36 8.16
N ASP A 145 -28.33 -6.95 7.09
CA ASP A 145 -28.60 -7.44 5.75
C ASP A 145 -28.17 -8.89 5.57
N ALA A 146 -27.04 -9.30 6.18
CA ALA A 146 -26.61 -10.67 6.21
C ALA A 146 -27.65 -11.55 6.93
N LYS A 147 -28.14 -11.12 8.11
CA LYS A 147 -29.19 -11.84 8.85
C LYS A 147 -30.44 -12.03 8.01
N LYS A 148 -30.92 -10.97 7.35
CA LYS A 148 -32.09 -11.04 6.47
C LYS A 148 -31.86 -12.06 5.37
N TRP A 149 -30.75 -11.97 4.66
CA TRP A 149 -30.42 -12.89 3.58
C TRP A 149 -30.32 -14.36 4.05
N PHE A 150 -29.61 -14.66 5.13
CA PHE A 150 -29.51 -16.02 5.67
C PHE A 150 -30.86 -16.59 6.14
N SER A 151 -31.76 -15.74 6.65
CA SER A 151 -33.09 -16.17 7.03
C SER A 151 -33.99 -16.52 5.82
N GLU A 152 -33.80 -15.80 4.71
CA GLU A 152 -34.55 -16.01 3.47
C GLU A 152 -34.08 -17.24 2.67
N LEU A 153 -32.85 -17.71 2.89
CA LEU A 153 -32.28 -18.88 2.17
C LEU A 153 -33.14 -20.14 2.29
N ASN A 154 -33.80 -20.35 3.42
CA ASN A 154 -34.71 -21.49 3.59
C ASN A 154 -35.89 -21.52 2.57
N ASN A 155 -36.23 -20.37 1.99
CA ASN A 155 -37.27 -20.28 0.97
C ASN A 155 -36.75 -20.54 -0.45
N ILE A 156 -35.42 -20.38 -0.62
CA ILE A 156 -34.75 -20.41 -1.94
C ILE A 156 -34.13 -21.77 -2.20
N LEU A 157 -33.57 -22.42 -1.16
CA LEU A 157 -32.87 -23.70 -1.26
C LEU A 157 -33.85 -24.84 -1.55
N GLU A 158 -33.38 -25.84 -2.34
CA GLU A 158 -34.10 -27.10 -2.58
C GLU A 158 -34.14 -27.97 -1.31
N GLU A 159 -35.09 -28.90 -1.21
CA GLU A 159 -35.25 -29.73 -0.02
C GLU A 159 -34.00 -30.56 0.36
N LYS A 160 -33.21 -30.97 -0.61
CA LYS A 160 -31.94 -31.66 -0.37
C LYS A 160 -30.90 -30.73 0.21
N GLU A 161 -30.81 -29.51 -0.29
CA GLU A 161 -29.89 -28.47 0.16
C GLU A 161 -30.27 -27.99 1.55
N LYS A 162 -31.55 -27.79 1.83
CA LYS A 162 -32.06 -27.47 3.16
C LYS A 162 -31.60 -28.46 4.21
N LYS A 163 -31.69 -29.76 3.95
CA LYS A 163 -31.24 -30.80 4.87
C LYS A 163 -29.75 -30.70 5.17
N ILE A 164 -28.94 -30.41 4.16
CA ILE A 164 -27.48 -30.24 4.32
C ILE A 164 -27.17 -28.99 5.11
N ALA A 165 -27.84 -27.87 4.78
CA ALA A 165 -27.55 -26.54 5.32
C ALA A 165 -28.18 -26.29 6.71
N GLN A 166 -29.14 -27.08 7.14
CA GLN A 166 -29.99 -26.84 8.34
C GLN A 166 -29.18 -26.47 9.58
N HIS A 167 -28.18 -27.25 9.92
CA HIS A 167 -27.36 -26.99 11.12
C HIS A 167 -26.47 -25.74 10.94
N ILE A 168 -25.91 -25.56 9.75
CA ILE A 168 -25.06 -24.40 9.43
C ILE A 168 -25.86 -23.10 9.48
N LEU A 169 -27.04 -23.09 8.85
CA LEU A 169 -27.93 -21.92 8.84
C LEU A 169 -28.42 -21.56 10.24
N LYS A 170 -28.71 -22.56 11.08
CA LYS A 170 -29.08 -22.34 12.47
C LYS A 170 -27.97 -21.63 13.24
N GLU A 171 -26.76 -22.17 13.21
CA GLU A 171 -25.58 -21.59 13.88
C GLU A 171 -25.29 -20.15 13.39
N ILE A 172 -25.32 -19.93 12.08
CA ILE A 172 -25.09 -18.59 11.51
C ILE A 172 -26.15 -17.61 11.99
N ASN A 173 -27.42 -18.00 11.94
CA ASN A 173 -28.52 -17.13 12.37
C ASN A 173 -28.46 -16.81 13.87
N GLU A 174 -28.13 -17.76 14.73
CA GLU A 174 -27.97 -17.55 16.17
C GLU A 174 -26.83 -16.56 16.46
N ARG A 175 -25.70 -16.67 15.74
CA ARG A 175 -24.56 -15.76 15.91
C ARG A 175 -24.87 -14.35 15.39
N LEU A 176 -25.56 -14.24 14.28
CA LEU A 176 -25.98 -12.94 13.73
C LEU A 176 -27.01 -12.26 14.67
N ASP A 177 -27.95 -13.03 15.26
CA ASP A 177 -28.88 -12.54 16.26
C ASP A 177 -28.14 -12.02 17.51
N PHE A 178 -27.13 -12.75 17.97
CA PHE A 178 -26.29 -12.30 19.08
C PHE A 178 -25.62 -10.96 18.76
N LEU A 179 -24.99 -10.84 17.58
CA LEU A 179 -24.32 -9.60 17.16
C LEU A 179 -25.30 -8.41 17.05
N LEU A 180 -26.51 -8.64 16.55
CA LEU A 180 -27.56 -7.60 16.47
C LEU A 180 -28.04 -7.15 17.84
N ASN A 181 -28.04 -8.04 18.84
CA ASN A 181 -28.50 -7.72 20.19
C ASN A 181 -27.45 -7.01 21.05
N VAL A 182 -26.17 -7.16 20.72
CA VAL A 182 -25.06 -6.58 21.50
C VAL A 182 -24.67 -5.18 20.99
N GLY A 183 -25.00 -4.83 19.78
CA GLY A 183 -24.64 -3.53 19.25
C GLY A 183 -24.61 -3.41 17.78
#